data_55caeccdfd834872b7561da1fe6356a8
#
_entry.id   55caeccdfd834872b7561da1fe6356a8
#
_cell.length_a   1.000
_cell.length_b   1.000
_cell.length_c   1.000
_cell.angle_alpha   90.00
_cell.angle_beta   90.00
_cell.angle_gamma   90.00
#
_symmetry.space_group_name_H-M   'P 1'
#
loop_
_entity.id
_entity.type
_entity.pdbx_description
1 polymer ?
#
loop_
_entity_poly.entity_id
_entity_poly.type
_entity_poly.pdbx_seq_one_letter_code
_entity_poly.pdbx_strand_id
1 'polypeptide(L)'
;MLVQPWMSCQALAEVRKLVGTYKDEEVSITVTGHSLGAALATLSAFDIAENGYNCTASATFPVTAFAFASPRVGGASFKQRLDTAAAAGLRVLRVLNSGDIVPRYPALPYHDVGVELVIDTSASPYLKAPGDENVWHNLECYLHGVAGAPTASGEGFEHVVERDVALVNKSYDALKEEHGVPAAWWVPWNRGMVKGDDGRWSLLDCEDEDDREDALVSPVNK
;
A
#
# COMPACT_ATOMS: atom_id res chain seq x y z
N MET A 1 -8.14 10.03 17.69
CA MET A 1 -6.91 9.33 18.12
C MET A 1 -5.77 10.31 17.95
N LEU A 2 -5.22 10.81 19.05
CA LEU A 2 -4.11 11.78 18.99
C LEU A 2 -2.83 10.99 18.67
N VAL A 3 -2.28 11.20 17.47
CA VAL A 3 -0.91 10.75 17.17
C VAL A 3 -0.01 11.48 18.18
N GLN A 4 0.73 10.73 18.97
CA GLN A 4 1.61 11.31 19.99
C GLN A 4 2.68 12.16 19.27
N PRO A 5 2.80 13.46 19.56
CA PRO A 5 3.73 14.36 18.84
C PRO A 5 5.19 13.87 18.84
N TRP A 6 5.60 13.11 19.84
CA TRP A 6 6.96 12.57 19.97
C TRP A 6 7.28 11.45 18.97
N MET A 7 6.27 10.71 18.44
CA MET A 7 6.51 9.68 17.41
C MET A 7 6.92 10.28 16.07
N SER A 8 6.27 11.35 15.64
CA SER A 8 6.66 12.07 14.42
C SER A 8 8.05 12.71 14.57
N CYS A 9 8.35 13.30 15.72
CA CYS A 9 9.68 13.86 16.02
C CYS A 9 10.80 12.81 15.96
N GLN A 10 10.56 11.61 16.46
CA GLN A 10 11.55 10.50 16.41
C GLN A 10 11.79 10.05 14.96
N ALA A 11 10.75 9.85 14.17
CA ALA A 11 10.86 9.46 12.77
C ALA A 11 11.63 10.51 11.95
N LEU A 12 11.30 11.79 12.11
CA LEU A 12 11.97 12.90 11.44
C LEU A 12 13.44 13.03 11.86
N ALA A 13 13.75 12.85 13.15
CA ALA A 13 15.12 12.86 13.64
C ALA A 13 15.95 11.71 13.05
N GLU A 14 15.36 10.51 12.93
CA GLU A 14 16.05 9.36 12.33
C GLU A 14 16.25 9.56 10.82
N VAL A 15 15.27 10.10 10.10
CA VAL A 15 15.42 10.48 8.69
C VAL A 15 16.59 11.44 8.51
N ARG A 16 16.67 12.50 9.32
CA ARG A 16 17.78 13.46 9.26
C ARG A 16 19.14 12.84 9.53
N LYS A 17 19.21 11.94 10.51
CA LYS A 17 20.42 11.19 10.84
C LYS A 17 20.87 10.30 9.66
N LEU A 18 19.93 9.54 9.06
CA LEU A 18 20.22 8.67 7.93
C LEU A 18 20.68 9.48 6.71
N VAL A 19 20.01 10.59 6.40
CA VAL A 19 20.42 11.53 5.33
C VAL A 19 21.83 12.05 5.56
N GLY A 20 22.20 12.37 6.80
CA GLY A 20 23.55 12.78 7.15
C GLY A 20 24.57 11.65 7.05
N THR A 21 24.19 10.42 7.38
CA THR A 21 25.05 9.24 7.33
C THR A 21 25.38 8.85 5.89
N TYR A 22 24.40 8.87 5.00
CA TYR A 22 24.52 8.44 3.61
C TYR A 22 24.64 9.61 2.62
N LYS A 23 25.10 10.77 3.09
CA LYS A 23 25.17 12.03 2.31
C LYS A 23 25.99 11.96 1.02
N ASP A 24 26.94 11.03 0.96
CA ASP A 24 27.85 10.85 -0.17
C ASP A 24 27.38 9.72 -1.14
N GLU A 25 26.17 9.19 -0.90
CA GLU A 25 25.53 8.17 -1.73
C GLU A 25 24.32 8.76 -2.47
N GLU A 26 23.84 8.06 -3.50
CA GLU A 26 22.59 8.38 -4.18
C GLU A 26 21.43 7.86 -3.32
N VAL A 27 20.78 8.76 -2.58
CA VAL A 27 19.71 8.45 -1.61
C VAL A 27 18.37 8.98 -2.10
N SER A 28 17.32 8.23 -1.83
CA SER A 28 15.93 8.69 -1.92
C SER A 28 15.15 8.29 -0.68
N ILE A 29 14.11 9.04 -0.36
CA ILE A 29 13.22 8.77 0.77
C ILE A 29 11.87 8.36 0.22
N THR A 30 11.43 7.14 0.54
CA THR A 30 10.09 6.66 0.18
C THR A 30 9.25 6.50 1.43
N VAL A 31 8.06 7.11 1.41
CA VAL A 31 7.04 7.00 2.48
C VAL A 31 5.81 6.35 1.88
N THR A 32 5.28 5.31 2.52
CA THR A 32 4.10 4.62 2.00
C THR A 32 3.09 4.33 3.10
N GLY A 33 1.84 4.17 2.70
CA GLY A 33 0.77 3.82 3.62
C GLY A 33 -0.54 3.51 2.91
N HIS A 34 -1.47 2.93 3.68
CA HIS A 34 -2.81 2.60 3.24
C HIS A 34 -3.84 3.27 4.15
N SER A 35 -4.94 3.73 3.57
CA SER A 35 -6.06 4.34 4.30
C SER A 35 -5.58 5.54 5.15
N LEU A 36 -5.86 5.57 6.44
CA LEU A 36 -5.33 6.59 7.36
C LEU A 36 -3.79 6.64 7.35
N GLY A 37 -3.11 5.48 7.20
CA GLY A 37 -1.66 5.43 7.07
C GLY A 37 -1.14 6.14 5.81
N ALA A 38 -1.91 6.14 4.71
CA ALA A 38 -1.57 6.87 3.49
C ALA A 38 -1.73 8.40 3.67
N ALA A 39 -2.72 8.83 4.43
CA ALA A 39 -2.87 10.23 4.83
C ALA A 39 -1.65 10.68 5.67
N LEU A 40 -1.25 9.87 6.64
CA LEU A 40 -0.05 10.13 7.45
C LEU A 40 1.23 10.10 6.61
N ALA A 41 1.35 9.19 5.65
CA ALA A 41 2.48 9.12 4.72
C ALA A 41 2.60 10.41 3.88
N THR A 42 1.48 10.93 3.37
CA THR A 42 1.43 12.20 2.62
C THR A 42 1.88 13.37 3.49
N LEU A 43 1.38 13.47 4.72
CA LEU A 43 1.76 14.53 5.66
C LEU A 43 3.22 14.42 6.07
N SER A 44 3.72 13.21 6.33
CA SER A 44 5.12 12.98 6.71
C SER A 44 6.08 13.30 5.57
N ALA A 45 5.77 12.89 4.34
CA ALA A 45 6.58 13.21 3.18
C ALA A 45 6.65 14.73 2.94
N PHE A 46 5.52 15.42 3.08
CA PHE A 46 5.46 16.88 3.01
C PHE A 46 6.30 17.54 4.12
N ASP A 47 6.19 17.05 5.37
CA ASP A 47 6.94 17.60 6.52
C ASP A 47 8.46 17.39 6.33
N ILE A 48 8.89 16.22 5.84
CA ILE A 48 10.29 15.93 5.52
C ILE A 48 10.84 16.93 4.49
N ALA A 49 10.11 17.16 3.41
CA ALA A 49 10.55 18.04 2.33
C ALA A 49 10.49 19.52 2.72
N GLU A 50 9.39 19.97 3.33
CA GLU A 50 9.15 21.36 3.70
C GLU A 50 10.12 21.87 4.76
N ASN A 51 10.50 21.01 5.71
CA ASN A 51 11.41 21.37 6.80
C ASN A 51 12.87 20.95 6.54
N GLY A 52 13.17 20.45 5.34
CA GLY A 52 14.53 20.15 4.89
C GLY A 52 15.19 18.99 5.63
N TYR A 53 14.41 18.02 6.13
CA TYR A 53 14.96 16.79 6.73
C TYR A 53 15.65 15.89 5.70
N ASN A 54 15.33 16.08 4.42
CA ASN A 54 15.95 15.43 3.27
C ASN A 54 17.17 16.17 2.70
N CYS A 55 17.66 17.21 3.39
CA CYS A 55 18.72 18.06 2.89
C CYS A 55 20.02 17.91 3.69
N THR A 56 21.13 18.05 3.00
CA THR A 56 22.47 18.29 3.55
C THR A 56 22.97 19.67 3.11
N ALA A 57 24.17 20.07 3.51
CA ALA A 57 24.77 21.33 3.04
C ALA A 57 25.04 21.33 1.51
N SER A 58 25.16 20.16 0.89
CA SER A 58 25.56 19.98 -0.52
C SER A 58 24.50 19.36 -1.42
N ALA A 59 23.45 18.73 -0.86
CA ALA A 59 22.48 17.97 -1.63
C ALA A 59 21.07 18.01 -1.02
N THR A 60 20.08 17.89 -1.89
CA THR A 60 18.68 17.63 -1.51
C THR A 60 18.25 16.31 -2.12
N PHE A 61 17.80 15.37 -1.28
CA PHE A 61 17.38 14.06 -1.71
C PHE A 61 15.88 14.03 -2.02
N PRO A 62 15.45 13.34 -3.09
CA PRO A 62 14.05 13.26 -3.45
C PRO A 62 13.22 12.54 -2.39
N VAL A 63 12.00 13.01 -2.16
CA VAL A 63 11.02 12.41 -1.27
C VAL A 63 9.81 11.98 -2.08
N THR A 64 9.41 10.72 -1.98
CA THR A 64 8.25 10.18 -2.69
C THR A 64 7.28 9.54 -1.70
N ALA A 65 6.01 9.93 -1.77
CA ALA A 65 4.92 9.25 -1.06
C ALA A 65 4.11 8.38 -2.02
N PHE A 66 3.91 7.10 -1.65
CA PHE A 66 2.94 6.21 -2.29
C PHE A 66 1.75 6.04 -1.35
N ALA A 67 0.63 6.66 -1.69
CA ALA A 67 -0.55 6.76 -0.84
C ALA A 67 -1.70 5.92 -1.41
N PHE A 68 -1.90 4.72 -0.84
CA PHE A 68 -2.95 3.79 -1.26
C PHE A 68 -4.24 4.09 -0.49
N ALA A 69 -5.36 4.28 -1.20
CA ALA A 69 -6.67 4.54 -0.58
C ALA A 69 -6.68 5.72 0.40
N SER A 70 -5.86 6.74 0.18
CA SER A 70 -5.72 7.85 1.11
C SER A 70 -6.96 8.73 1.15
N PRO A 71 -7.54 9.01 2.33
CA PRO A 71 -8.44 10.15 2.45
C PRO A 71 -7.70 11.45 2.19
N ARG A 72 -8.44 12.53 1.89
CA ARG A 72 -7.88 13.87 1.72
C ARG A 72 -7.31 14.40 3.03
N VAL A 73 -6.20 15.13 2.96
CA VAL A 73 -5.45 15.54 4.16
C VAL A 73 -5.42 17.05 4.39
N GLY A 74 -5.84 17.87 3.44
CA GLY A 74 -5.79 19.33 3.62
C GLY A 74 -6.64 20.11 2.62
N GLY A 75 -6.82 21.37 2.92
CA GLY A 75 -7.53 22.31 2.06
C GLY A 75 -6.64 22.99 1.01
N ALA A 76 -7.16 24.04 0.35
CA ALA A 76 -6.50 24.73 -0.75
C ALA A 76 -5.09 25.24 -0.40
N SER A 77 -4.90 25.78 0.79
CA SER A 77 -3.57 26.27 1.22
C SER A 77 -2.55 25.14 1.37
N PHE A 78 -2.96 23.99 1.88
CA PHE A 78 -2.09 22.80 1.96
C PHE A 78 -1.71 22.33 0.57
N LYS A 79 -2.71 22.22 -0.34
CA LYS A 79 -2.46 21.84 -1.73
C LYS A 79 -1.44 22.76 -2.39
N GLN A 80 -1.60 24.07 -2.26
CA GLN A 80 -0.68 25.06 -2.85
C GLN A 80 0.75 24.89 -2.32
N ARG A 81 0.93 24.65 -1.02
CA ARG A 81 2.24 24.42 -0.42
C ARG A 81 2.87 23.12 -0.91
N LEU A 82 2.08 22.05 -1.02
CA LEU A 82 2.55 20.77 -1.53
C LEU A 82 2.96 20.89 -3.00
N ASP A 83 2.18 21.58 -3.83
CA ASP A 83 2.50 21.82 -5.24
C ASP A 83 3.82 22.66 -5.38
N THR A 84 4.09 23.56 -4.42
CA THR A 84 5.37 24.29 -4.35
C THR A 84 6.52 23.35 -3.95
N ALA A 85 6.32 22.49 -2.97
CA ALA A 85 7.32 21.50 -2.53
C ALA A 85 7.62 20.44 -3.63
N ALA A 86 6.67 20.20 -4.52
CA ALA A 86 6.88 19.32 -5.68
C ALA A 86 7.97 19.85 -6.62
N ALA A 87 8.12 21.17 -6.78
CA ALA A 87 9.20 21.76 -7.54
C ALA A 87 10.58 21.56 -6.89
N ALA A 88 10.62 21.31 -5.57
CA ALA A 88 11.82 20.99 -4.80
C ALA A 88 12.09 19.49 -4.63
N GLY A 89 11.36 18.62 -5.36
CA GLY A 89 11.62 17.17 -5.39
C GLY A 89 10.68 16.31 -4.56
N LEU A 90 9.64 16.87 -3.93
CA LEU A 90 8.56 16.08 -3.33
C LEU A 90 7.66 15.49 -4.42
N ARG A 91 7.38 14.20 -4.34
CA ARG A 91 6.42 13.51 -5.23
C ARG A 91 5.38 12.79 -4.39
N VAL A 92 4.12 12.90 -4.77
CA VAL A 92 3.02 12.17 -4.13
C VAL A 92 2.22 11.47 -5.21
N LEU A 93 2.22 10.13 -5.18
CA LEU A 93 1.36 9.30 -6.01
C LEU A 93 0.22 8.78 -5.14
N ARG A 94 -0.99 9.15 -5.50
CA ARG A 94 -2.22 8.63 -4.89
C ARG A 94 -2.79 7.51 -5.76
N VAL A 95 -2.83 6.32 -5.21
CA VAL A 95 -3.48 5.17 -5.87
C VAL A 95 -4.91 5.08 -5.34
N LEU A 96 -5.87 5.11 -6.27
CA LEU A 96 -7.31 5.10 -5.99
C LEU A 96 -7.97 3.93 -6.72
N ASN A 97 -8.81 3.17 -6.03
CA ASN A 97 -9.68 2.19 -6.67
C ASN A 97 -11.03 2.83 -7.02
N SER A 98 -11.55 2.60 -8.21
CA SER A 98 -12.77 3.23 -8.74
C SER A 98 -13.98 3.08 -7.81
N GLY A 99 -14.11 1.92 -7.13
CA GLY A 99 -15.20 1.63 -6.21
C GLY A 99 -15.01 2.18 -4.79
N ASP A 100 -13.77 2.58 -4.42
CA ASP A 100 -13.46 3.01 -3.05
C ASP A 100 -13.93 4.45 -2.80
N ILE A 101 -14.72 4.61 -1.74
CA ILE A 101 -15.26 5.92 -1.35
C ILE A 101 -14.31 6.71 -0.44
N VAL A 102 -13.40 6.05 0.29
CA VAL A 102 -12.51 6.67 1.28
C VAL A 102 -11.65 7.80 0.68
N PRO A 103 -11.05 7.65 -0.52
CA PRO A 103 -10.26 8.72 -1.12
C PRO A 103 -11.06 9.98 -1.47
N ARG A 104 -12.39 9.89 -1.52
CA ARG A 104 -13.28 11.03 -1.80
C ARG A 104 -13.60 11.87 -0.57
N TYR A 105 -13.25 11.39 0.62
CA TYR A 105 -13.49 12.06 1.90
C TYR A 105 -12.20 12.57 2.55
N PRO A 106 -12.29 13.59 3.41
CA PRO A 106 -13.45 14.48 3.58
C PRO A 106 -13.77 15.26 2.29
N ALA A 107 -15.06 15.63 2.13
CA ALA A 107 -15.48 16.54 1.05
C ALA A 107 -14.92 17.97 1.26
N LEU A 108 -15.33 18.92 0.44
CA LEU A 108 -14.91 20.32 0.60
C LEU A 108 -15.01 20.80 2.06
N PRO A 109 -14.01 21.58 2.53
CA PRO A 109 -12.99 22.31 1.79
C PRO A 109 -11.66 21.56 1.57
N TYR A 110 -11.64 20.22 1.68
CA TYR A 110 -10.44 19.43 1.42
C TYR A 110 -10.23 19.22 -0.08
N HIS A 111 -8.97 19.16 -0.49
CA HIS A 111 -8.57 19.06 -1.89
C HIS A 111 -7.67 17.85 -2.12
N ASP A 112 -7.74 17.32 -3.34
CA ASP A 112 -6.83 16.29 -3.80
C ASP A 112 -5.44 16.87 -4.05
N VAL A 113 -4.41 16.12 -3.66
CA VAL A 113 -3.00 16.52 -3.77
C VAL A 113 -2.19 15.47 -4.51
N GLY A 114 -1.09 15.88 -5.15
CA GLY A 114 -0.22 14.98 -5.91
C GLY A 114 -0.85 14.50 -7.22
N VAL A 115 -0.30 13.39 -7.74
CA VAL A 115 -0.74 12.75 -8.99
C VAL A 115 -1.62 11.55 -8.65
N GLU A 116 -2.68 11.35 -9.38
CA GLU A 116 -3.59 10.23 -9.21
C GLU A 116 -3.25 9.09 -10.17
N LEU A 117 -3.25 7.87 -9.65
CA LEU A 117 -3.31 6.62 -10.40
C LEU A 117 -4.63 5.94 -10.04
N VAL A 118 -5.55 5.92 -10.97
CA VAL A 118 -6.84 5.23 -10.78
C VAL A 118 -6.70 3.80 -11.29
N ILE A 119 -7.04 2.85 -10.42
CA ILE A 119 -7.19 1.44 -10.77
C ILE A 119 -8.66 1.04 -10.71
N ASP A 120 -9.02 -0.02 -11.41
CA ASP A 120 -10.36 -0.61 -11.36
C ASP A 120 -10.26 -2.11 -11.11
N THR A 121 -10.46 -2.49 -9.86
CA THR A 121 -10.43 -3.90 -9.46
C THR A 121 -11.70 -4.66 -9.85
N SER A 122 -12.78 -3.97 -10.21
CA SER A 122 -14.03 -4.61 -10.65
C SER A 122 -13.88 -5.33 -12.02
N ALA A 123 -12.90 -4.90 -12.82
CA ALA A 123 -12.57 -5.54 -14.08
C ALA A 123 -11.78 -6.85 -13.94
N SER A 124 -11.30 -7.17 -12.71
CA SER A 124 -10.48 -8.36 -12.49
C SER A 124 -11.30 -9.66 -12.62
N PRO A 125 -10.87 -10.62 -13.43
CA PRO A 125 -11.54 -11.92 -13.54
C PRO A 125 -11.38 -12.78 -12.28
N TYR A 126 -10.43 -12.46 -11.41
CA TYR A 126 -10.13 -13.20 -10.18
C TYR A 126 -11.07 -12.88 -9.02
N LEU A 127 -11.63 -11.67 -9.01
CA LEU A 127 -12.41 -11.17 -7.88
C LEU A 127 -13.90 -11.51 -8.01
N LYS A 128 -14.55 -11.68 -6.86
CA LYS A 128 -16.02 -11.79 -6.78
C LYS A 128 -16.69 -10.52 -7.29
N ALA A 129 -17.77 -10.67 -8.03
CA ALA A 129 -18.58 -9.55 -8.52
C ALA A 129 -20.05 -9.70 -8.02
N PRO A 130 -20.70 -8.58 -7.68
CA PRO A 130 -20.10 -7.25 -7.51
C PRO A 130 -19.21 -7.21 -6.26
N GLY A 131 -18.15 -6.39 -6.29
CA GLY A 131 -17.37 -6.10 -5.09
C GLY A 131 -18.18 -5.26 -4.09
N ASP A 132 -17.70 -5.19 -2.86
CA ASP A 132 -18.24 -4.31 -1.80
C ASP A 132 -17.20 -3.30 -1.32
N GLU A 133 -17.61 -2.40 -0.42
CA GLU A 133 -16.73 -1.34 0.12
C GLU A 133 -15.49 -1.91 0.83
N ASN A 134 -15.59 -3.10 1.45
CA ASN A 134 -14.47 -3.73 2.12
C ASN A 134 -13.46 -4.28 1.11
N VAL A 135 -13.93 -4.86 0.00
CA VAL A 135 -13.09 -5.33 -1.11
C VAL A 135 -12.40 -4.14 -1.77
N TRP A 136 -13.16 -3.10 -2.12
CA TRP A 136 -12.62 -1.93 -2.81
C TRP A 136 -11.60 -1.14 -2.00
N HIS A 137 -11.73 -1.14 -0.65
CA HIS A 137 -10.81 -0.46 0.26
C HIS A 137 -9.69 -1.38 0.78
N ASN A 138 -9.68 -2.65 0.43
CA ASN A 138 -8.69 -3.62 0.91
C ASN A 138 -7.32 -3.38 0.26
N LEU A 139 -6.25 -3.32 1.07
CA LEU A 139 -4.89 -3.11 0.56
C LEU A 139 -4.46 -4.20 -0.42
N GLU A 140 -4.78 -5.46 -0.16
CA GLU A 140 -4.39 -6.57 -1.04
C GLU A 140 -5.09 -6.47 -2.40
N CYS A 141 -6.35 -5.99 -2.43
CA CYS A 141 -7.06 -5.68 -3.67
C CYS A 141 -6.42 -4.49 -4.41
N TYR A 142 -5.99 -3.46 -3.70
CA TYR A 142 -5.22 -2.36 -4.29
C TYR A 142 -3.93 -2.86 -4.94
N LEU A 143 -3.15 -3.68 -4.22
CA LEU A 143 -1.90 -4.24 -4.73
C LEU A 143 -2.14 -5.17 -5.93
N HIS A 144 -3.25 -5.94 -5.91
CA HIS A 144 -3.70 -6.73 -7.05
C HIS A 144 -4.03 -5.85 -8.27
N GLY A 145 -4.76 -4.75 -8.05
CA GLY A 145 -5.09 -3.80 -9.11
C GLY A 145 -3.87 -3.10 -9.71
N VAL A 146 -2.85 -2.78 -8.88
CA VAL A 146 -1.58 -2.19 -9.36
C VAL A 146 -0.73 -3.23 -10.10
N ALA A 147 -0.79 -4.51 -9.70
CA ALA A 147 -0.09 -5.60 -10.39
C ALA A 147 -0.72 -5.93 -11.76
N GLY A 148 -1.94 -5.46 -12.02
CA GLY A 148 -2.64 -5.65 -13.27
C GLY A 148 -2.74 -4.37 -14.09
N ALA A 149 -3.16 -4.55 -15.34
CA ALA A 149 -3.46 -3.45 -16.25
C ALA A 149 -4.70 -3.83 -17.11
N PRO A 150 -5.39 -2.84 -17.68
CA PRO A 150 -6.33 -3.12 -18.75
C PRO A 150 -5.61 -3.84 -19.89
N THR A 151 -6.28 -4.81 -20.51
CA THR A 151 -5.76 -5.45 -21.72
C THR A 151 -5.52 -4.42 -22.84
N ALA A 152 -4.73 -4.76 -23.84
CA ALA A 152 -4.44 -3.87 -24.96
C ALA A 152 -5.71 -3.40 -25.73
N SER A 153 -6.80 -4.15 -25.63
CA SER A 153 -8.13 -3.75 -26.17
C SER A 153 -8.87 -2.74 -25.29
N GLY A 154 -8.36 -2.47 -24.07
CA GLY A 154 -9.04 -1.64 -23.08
C GLY A 154 -10.17 -2.35 -22.33
N GLU A 155 -10.48 -3.59 -22.70
CA GLU A 155 -11.46 -4.44 -22.03
C GLU A 155 -10.76 -5.59 -21.30
N GLY A 156 -11.08 -5.78 -20.01
CA GLY A 156 -10.52 -6.84 -19.18
C GLY A 156 -9.31 -6.43 -18.36
N PHE A 157 -8.69 -7.42 -17.73
CA PHE A 157 -7.62 -7.26 -16.76
C PHE A 157 -6.52 -8.30 -17.02
N GLU A 158 -5.28 -7.88 -17.09
CA GLU A 158 -4.11 -8.72 -17.27
C GLU A 158 -3.06 -8.41 -16.20
N HIS A 159 -2.48 -9.46 -15.59
CA HIS A 159 -1.35 -9.27 -14.69
C HIS A 159 -0.09 -8.90 -15.48
N VAL A 160 0.45 -7.72 -15.22
CA VAL A 160 1.72 -7.24 -15.79
C VAL A 160 2.89 -7.40 -14.83
N VAL A 161 2.58 -7.58 -13.55
CA VAL A 161 3.56 -7.90 -12.49
C VAL A 161 3.13 -9.21 -11.85
N GLU A 162 4.07 -10.15 -11.74
CA GLU A 162 3.82 -11.42 -11.08
C GLU A 162 3.58 -11.18 -9.58
N ARG A 163 2.36 -11.49 -9.15
CA ARG A 163 1.92 -11.40 -7.77
C ARG A 163 0.97 -12.55 -7.49
N ASP A 164 1.22 -13.27 -6.40
CA ASP A 164 0.39 -14.40 -6.01
C ASP A 164 -1.05 -13.93 -5.70
N VAL A 165 -2.00 -14.49 -6.44
CA VAL A 165 -3.43 -14.18 -6.33
C VAL A 165 -3.98 -14.56 -4.95
N ALA A 166 -3.43 -15.59 -4.29
CA ALA A 166 -3.85 -16.03 -2.97
C ALA A 166 -3.75 -14.89 -1.92
N LEU A 167 -2.83 -13.95 -2.10
CA LEU A 167 -2.67 -12.80 -1.19
C LEU A 167 -3.91 -11.91 -1.12
N VAL A 168 -4.77 -11.92 -2.12
CA VAL A 168 -6.02 -11.14 -2.13
C VAL A 168 -6.93 -11.56 -0.98
N ASN A 169 -7.02 -12.87 -0.70
CA ASN A 169 -7.83 -13.39 0.41
C ASN A 169 -7.11 -13.38 1.76
N LYS A 170 -5.95 -12.73 1.87
CA LYS A 170 -5.16 -12.70 3.11
C LYS A 170 -5.95 -12.19 4.32
N SER A 171 -6.72 -11.13 4.18
CA SER A 171 -7.48 -10.52 5.28
C SER A 171 -8.99 -10.43 5.05
N TYR A 172 -9.46 -10.79 3.87
CA TYR A 172 -10.87 -10.73 3.48
C TYR A 172 -11.23 -11.87 2.52
N ASP A 173 -12.47 -12.00 2.12
CA ASP A 173 -12.97 -12.97 1.15
C ASP A 173 -13.35 -12.26 -0.16
N ALA A 174 -12.36 -12.01 -0.98
CA ALA A 174 -12.52 -11.27 -2.24
C ALA A 174 -12.33 -12.12 -3.50
N LEU A 175 -11.61 -13.25 -3.41
CA LEU A 175 -11.40 -14.15 -4.55
C LEU A 175 -12.62 -15.03 -4.82
N LYS A 176 -12.82 -15.38 -6.09
CA LYS A 176 -13.76 -16.40 -6.49
C LYS A 176 -13.36 -17.77 -5.93
N GLU A 177 -14.35 -18.60 -5.63
CA GLU A 177 -14.17 -19.93 -5.01
C GLU A 177 -13.34 -20.90 -5.87
N GLU A 178 -13.36 -20.72 -7.20
CA GLU A 178 -12.60 -21.54 -8.15
C GLU A 178 -11.08 -21.50 -7.92
N HIS A 179 -10.57 -20.50 -7.16
CA HIS A 179 -9.15 -20.40 -6.83
C HIS A 179 -8.75 -21.23 -5.62
N GLY A 180 -9.70 -21.85 -4.90
CA GLY A 180 -9.43 -22.73 -3.77
C GLY A 180 -8.73 -22.07 -2.56
N VAL A 181 -8.73 -20.75 -2.49
CA VAL A 181 -8.06 -20.00 -1.42
C VAL A 181 -9.03 -19.67 -0.30
N PRO A 182 -8.78 -20.10 0.95
CA PRO A 182 -9.65 -19.80 2.09
C PRO A 182 -9.81 -18.29 2.31
N ALA A 183 -11.00 -17.90 2.76
CA ALA A 183 -11.29 -16.52 3.14
C ALA A 183 -10.48 -16.10 4.37
N ALA A 184 -9.92 -14.88 4.38
CA ALA A 184 -9.18 -14.28 5.50
C ALA A 184 -8.18 -15.27 6.12
N TRP A 185 -7.36 -15.92 5.30
CA TRP A 185 -6.47 -17.01 5.72
C TRP A 185 -5.29 -16.53 6.60
N TRP A 186 -4.98 -15.27 6.64
CA TRP A 186 -3.93 -14.68 7.49
C TRP A 186 -4.40 -14.61 8.95
N VAL A 187 -4.45 -15.76 9.59
CA VAL A 187 -4.81 -15.98 10.99
C VAL A 187 -3.83 -17.01 11.57
N PRO A 188 -3.84 -17.29 12.89
CA PRO A 188 -3.05 -18.41 13.42
C PRO A 188 -3.22 -19.65 12.54
N TRP A 189 -2.11 -20.27 12.18
CA TRP A 189 -2.04 -21.47 11.31
C TRP A 189 -2.37 -21.23 9.83
N ASN A 190 -2.51 -19.99 9.39
CA ASN A 190 -2.81 -19.59 8.01
C ASN A 190 -3.94 -20.41 7.36
N ARG A 191 -4.82 -21.02 8.14
CA ARG A 191 -5.90 -21.93 7.69
C ARG A 191 -5.45 -23.04 6.72
N GLY A 192 -4.25 -23.57 6.93
CA GLY A 192 -3.66 -24.60 6.07
C GLY A 192 -2.94 -24.06 4.82
N MET A 193 -2.87 -22.74 4.65
CA MET A 193 -2.06 -22.15 3.58
C MET A 193 -0.57 -22.26 3.91
N VAL A 194 0.22 -22.77 2.98
CA VAL A 194 1.68 -22.88 3.08
C VAL A 194 2.35 -22.14 1.93
N LYS A 195 3.53 -21.59 2.20
CA LYS A 195 4.33 -20.94 1.18
C LYS A 195 5.35 -21.91 0.61
N GLY A 196 5.26 -22.19 -0.69
CA GLY A 196 6.22 -23.03 -1.40
C GLY A 196 7.58 -22.34 -1.64
N ASP A 197 8.55 -23.12 -2.07
CA ASP A 197 9.90 -22.64 -2.42
C ASP A 197 9.88 -21.64 -3.60
N ASP A 198 8.87 -21.72 -4.46
CA ASP A 198 8.59 -20.77 -5.54
C ASP A 198 8.01 -19.43 -5.07
N GLY A 199 7.78 -19.30 -3.76
CA GLY A 199 7.23 -18.11 -3.12
C GLY A 199 5.71 -17.98 -3.20
N ARG A 200 5.00 -18.93 -3.79
CA ARG A 200 3.53 -18.95 -3.90
C ARG A 200 2.87 -19.61 -2.70
N TRP A 201 1.66 -19.18 -2.41
CA TRP A 201 0.84 -19.74 -1.36
C TRP A 201 -0.15 -20.75 -1.93
N SER A 202 -0.20 -21.95 -1.35
CA SER A 202 -1.15 -23.00 -1.69
C SER A 202 -1.79 -23.58 -0.44
N LEU A 203 -3.01 -24.10 -0.59
CA LEU A 203 -3.65 -24.87 0.48
C LEU A 203 -2.97 -26.23 0.57
N LEU A 204 -2.51 -26.60 1.76
CA LEU A 204 -1.98 -27.93 2.02
C LEU A 204 -3.13 -28.93 1.96
N ASP A 205 -3.03 -29.88 1.05
CA ASP A 205 -3.99 -30.98 0.94
C ASP A 205 -3.61 -32.03 1.99
N CYS A 206 -4.16 -31.88 3.19
CA CYS A 206 -3.94 -32.83 4.28
C CYS A 206 -4.97 -33.95 4.15
N GLU A 207 -4.61 -35.02 3.48
CA GLU A 207 -5.43 -36.23 3.44
C GLU A 207 -5.41 -36.98 4.79
N ASP A 208 -4.39 -36.77 5.65
CA ASP A 208 -4.25 -37.39 6.96
C ASP A 208 -4.15 -36.37 8.11
N GLU A 209 -4.82 -36.66 9.23
CA GLU A 209 -4.79 -35.77 10.44
C GLU A 209 -3.39 -35.70 11.08
N ASP A 210 -2.52 -36.69 10.85
CA ASP A 210 -1.14 -36.75 11.37
C ASP A 210 -0.23 -35.70 10.73
N ASP A 211 -0.44 -35.31 9.48
CA ASP A 211 0.37 -34.28 8.77
C ASP A 211 0.11 -32.86 9.28
N ARG A 212 -0.99 -32.62 9.99
CA ARG A 212 -1.32 -31.30 10.55
C ARG A 212 -0.45 -30.93 11.75
N GLU A 213 -0.05 -31.88 12.56
CA GLU A 213 0.80 -31.59 13.74
C GLU A 213 2.23 -31.21 13.32
N ASP A 214 2.79 -31.82 12.29
CA ASP A 214 4.14 -31.52 11.81
C ASP A 214 4.23 -30.18 11.07
N ALA A 215 3.20 -29.79 10.30
CA ALA A 215 3.14 -28.50 9.63
C ALA A 215 2.99 -27.31 10.60
N LEU A 216 2.44 -27.57 11.80
CA LEU A 216 2.20 -26.56 12.84
C LEU A 216 3.45 -26.30 13.73
N VAL A 217 4.48 -27.14 13.65
CA VAL A 217 5.66 -27.09 14.55
C VAL A 217 6.88 -26.43 13.91
N SER A 218 6.85 -26.09 12.62
CA SER A 218 7.98 -25.36 12.01
C SER A 218 8.06 -23.92 12.52
N PRO A 219 9.09 -23.57 13.31
CA PRO A 219 9.27 -22.20 13.76
C PRO A 219 9.65 -21.33 12.57
N VAL A 220 8.92 -20.25 12.36
CA VAL A 220 9.35 -19.14 11.51
C VAL A 220 10.69 -18.67 12.06
N ASN A 221 11.78 -19.11 11.46
CA ASN A 221 13.10 -18.57 11.78
C ASN A 221 13.17 -17.10 11.38
N LYS A 222 13.58 -16.32 12.32
CA LYS A 222 13.78 -14.88 12.48
C LYS A 222 14.20 -14.10 11.24
#